data_933b34d8cb66b141524f17346feaa1ca
#
_entry.id   933b34d8cb66b141524f17346feaa1ca
#
_cell.length_a   1.000
_cell.length_b   1.000
_cell.length_c   1.000
_cell.angle_alpha   90.00
_cell.angle_beta   90.00
_cell.angle_gamma   90.00
#
_symmetry.space_group_name_H-M   'P 1'
#
loop_
_entity.id
_entity.type
_entity.pdbx_description
1 polymer ?
#
loop_
_entity_poly.entity_id
_entity_poly.type
_entity_poly.pdbx_seq_one_letter_code
_entity_poly.pdbx_strand_id
1 'polypeptide(L)'
;VGSFAASIRPFTVNASETLCFVNVNELLGFEIGDLRTGKKLHRIEVKGFNKGPVKRHGCPSHGIGLTPDEKEIWLTDATNTRLHIFDNTKMPPVQVESIQVRDQPGWITFSMDGAFAYPSTGEVIEPKSRKILTVLSDEQGQPIQSEKMVEIHFREGKALLAGDQFGFGRKR
;
A
#
# COMPACT_ATOMS: atom_id res chain seq x y z
N VAL A 1 0.92 -24.01 -4.82
CA VAL A 1 1.01 -22.92 -3.84
C VAL A 1 2.46 -22.49 -3.79
N GLY A 2 2.74 -21.21 -4.06
CA GLY A 2 4.09 -20.66 -4.06
C GLY A 2 4.74 -20.65 -2.69
N SER A 3 6.05 -20.78 -2.64
CA SER A 3 6.84 -20.64 -1.42
C SER A 3 7.40 -19.23 -1.34
N PHE A 4 6.95 -18.45 -0.38
CA PHE A 4 7.58 -17.19 0.02
C PHE A 4 8.64 -17.46 1.10
N ALA A 5 9.56 -16.51 1.30
CA ALA A 5 10.71 -16.72 2.20
C ALA A 5 10.32 -16.84 3.67
N ALA A 6 9.18 -16.29 4.07
CA ALA A 6 8.65 -16.33 5.44
C ALA A 6 7.13 -16.26 5.42
N SER A 7 6.49 -16.21 6.61
CA SER A 7 5.06 -16.05 6.73
C SER A 7 4.58 -14.81 5.98
N ILE A 8 3.57 -14.99 5.16
CA ILE A 8 2.96 -13.91 4.39
C ILE A 8 2.10 -13.02 5.28
N ARG A 9 2.05 -11.75 4.91
CA ARG A 9 1.25 -10.69 5.53
C ARG A 9 0.34 -10.08 4.47
N PRO A 10 -0.25 -8.90 4.69
CA PRO A 10 -1.09 -8.29 3.66
C PRO A 10 -0.42 -8.31 2.29
N PHE A 11 -1.22 -8.49 1.29
CA PHE A 11 -0.79 -8.56 -0.11
C PHE A 11 -1.78 -7.82 -1.00
N THR A 12 -1.33 -7.50 -2.20
CA THR A 12 -2.17 -6.98 -3.28
C THR A 12 -1.95 -7.79 -4.55
N VAL A 13 -2.90 -7.70 -5.48
CA VAL A 13 -2.90 -8.45 -6.73
C VAL A 13 -3.13 -7.49 -7.88
N ASN A 14 -2.43 -7.67 -9.00
CA ASN A 14 -2.67 -6.86 -10.20
C ASN A 14 -4.05 -7.15 -10.83
N ALA A 15 -4.54 -6.22 -11.67
CA ALA A 15 -5.88 -6.31 -12.26
C ALA A 15 -6.07 -7.55 -13.15
N SER A 16 -5.00 -8.03 -13.79
CA SER A 16 -5.03 -9.24 -14.60
C SER A 16 -4.98 -10.54 -13.78
N GLU A 17 -4.89 -10.46 -12.44
CA GLU A 17 -4.82 -11.59 -11.51
C GLU A 17 -3.67 -12.57 -11.85
N THR A 18 -2.56 -12.03 -12.34
CA THR A 18 -1.38 -12.83 -12.72
C THR A 18 -0.25 -12.72 -11.71
N LEU A 19 -0.15 -11.61 -10.99
CA LEU A 19 0.90 -11.34 -10.02
C LEU A 19 0.31 -10.99 -8.65
N CYS A 20 0.94 -11.47 -7.59
CA CYS A 20 0.73 -11.00 -6.24
C CYS A 20 2.00 -10.33 -5.69
N PHE A 21 1.80 -9.24 -4.96
CA PHE A 21 2.83 -8.48 -4.26
C PHE A 21 2.59 -8.66 -2.77
N VAL A 22 3.52 -9.30 -2.07
CA VAL A 22 3.27 -9.88 -0.76
C VAL A 22 4.27 -9.35 0.26
N ASN A 23 3.79 -8.75 1.34
CA ASN A 23 4.62 -8.50 2.50
C ASN A 23 4.92 -9.83 3.20
N VAL A 24 6.15 -10.00 3.62
CA VAL A 24 6.59 -11.19 4.37
C VAL A 24 7.27 -10.80 5.66
N ASN A 25 7.17 -11.66 6.67
CA ASN A 25 7.84 -11.42 7.94
C ASN A 25 9.33 -11.21 7.75
N GLU A 26 9.93 -10.40 8.62
CA GLU A 26 11.36 -10.10 8.66
C GLU A 26 11.92 -9.36 7.43
N LEU A 27 11.08 -8.97 6.47
CA LEU A 27 11.48 -8.20 5.30
C LEU A 27 10.99 -6.76 5.38
N LEU A 28 11.88 -5.79 5.33
CA LEU A 28 11.55 -4.42 4.95
C LEU A 28 11.55 -4.37 3.42
N GLY A 29 10.36 -4.61 2.83
CA GLY A 29 10.19 -4.84 1.42
C GLY A 29 9.02 -5.77 1.13
N PHE A 30 9.04 -6.41 -0.04
CA PHE A 30 7.98 -7.34 -0.47
C PHE A 30 8.52 -8.41 -1.42
N GLU A 31 7.76 -9.47 -1.59
CA GLU A 31 8.04 -10.51 -2.61
C GLU A 31 6.94 -10.50 -3.67
N ILE A 32 7.30 -10.93 -4.88
CA ILE A 32 6.40 -11.02 -6.02
C ILE A 32 6.24 -12.48 -6.40
N GLY A 33 5.00 -12.92 -6.50
CA GLY A 33 4.64 -14.27 -6.94
C GLY A 33 3.81 -14.28 -8.23
N ASP A 34 4.03 -15.29 -9.05
CA ASP A 34 3.17 -15.60 -10.20
C ASP A 34 2.00 -16.47 -9.72
N LEU A 35 0.77 -15.96 -9.86
CA LEU A 35 -0.44 -16.64 -9.40
C LEU A 35 -0.78 -17.89 -10.22
N ARG A 36 -0.34 -17.97 -11.47
CA ARG A 36 -0.62 -19.11 -12.34
C ARG A 36 0.27 -20.30 -12.01
N THR A 37 1.54 -20.03 -11.72
CA THR A 37 2.54 -21.07 -11.45
C THR A 37 2.78 -21.32 -9.97
N GLY A 38 2.35 -20.39 -9.12
CA GLY A 38 2.61 -20.39 -7.69
C GLY A 38 4.08 -20.17 -7.35
N LYS A 39 4.89 -19.69 -8.27
CA LYS A 39 6.33 -19.47 -8.06
C LYS A 39 6.61 -18.05 -7.60
N LYS A 40 7.52 -17.91 -6.64
CA LYS A 40 8.12 -16.62 -6.31
C LYS A 40 9.03 -16.19 -7.48
N LEU A 41 8.83 -14.95 -7.94
CA LEU A 41 9.60 -14.36 -9.04
C LEU A 41 10.72 -13.46 -8.52
N HIS A 42 10.39 -12.56 -7.60
CA HIS A 42 11.32 -11.54 -7.11
C HIS A 42 11.19 -11.32 -5.61
N ARG A 43 12.28 -10.88 -5.00
CA ARG A 43 12.34 -10.31 -3.65
C ARG A 43 12.90 -8.89 -3.77
N ILE A 44 12.16 -7.93 -3.26
CA ILE A 44 12.47 -6.50 -3.32
C ILE A 44 12.71 -6.00 -1.90
N GLU A 45 13.86 -5.38 -1.67
CA GLU A 45 14.23 -4.78 -0.40
C GLU A 45 14.22 -3.26 -0.52
N VAL A 46 13.75 -2.58 0.52
CA VAL A 46 13.82 -1.13 0.63
C VAL A 46 15.29 -0.73 0.80
N LYS A 47 15.70 0.26 0.03
CA LYS A 47 17.07 0.80 0.07
C LYS A 47 17.12 2.09 0.88
N GLY A 48 18.24 2.31 1.56
CA GLY A 48 18.49 3.55 2.32
C GLY A 48 17.86 3.60 3.71
N PHE A 49 17.20 2.51 4.15
CA PHE A 49 16.56 2.42 5.47
C PHE A 49 16.88 1.08 6.14
N ASN A 50 17.00 1.12 7.46
CA ASN A 50 17.20 -0.09 8.25
C ASN A 50 15.85 -0.66 8.70
N LYS A 51 15.74 -1.98 8.73
CA LYS A 51 14.56 -2.68 9.21
C LYS A 51 14.13 -2.24 10.63
N GLY A 52 15.10 -2.04 11.51
CA GLY A 52 14.85 -1.66 12.89
C GLY A 52 13.99 -2.68 13.66
N PRO A 53 13.47 -2.29 14.84
CA PRO A 53 12.54 -3.10 15.61
C PRO A 53 11.22 -3.25 14.85
N VAL A 54 10.69 -4.48 14.79
CA VAL A 54 9.41 -4.74 14.13
C VAL A 54 8.25 -4.28 15.02
N LYS A 55 7.49 -3.30 14.59
CA LYS A 55 6.38 -2.70 15.36
C LYS A 55 5.02 -3.37 15.12
N ARG A 56 4.82 -4.01 13.97
CA ARG A 56 3.52 -4.57 13.57
C ARG A 56 3.63 -6.04 13.16
N HIS A 57 3.01 -6.90 13.92
CA HIS A 57 2.72 -8.32 13.59
C HIS A 57 3.89 -9.11 12.98
N GLY A 58 5.13 -8.81 13.34
CA GLY A 58 6.32 -9.48 12.79
C GLY A 58 6.70 -9.03 11.38
N CYS A 59 6.03 -8.03 10.82
CA CYS A 59 6.28 -7.54 9.47
C CYS A 59 6.74 -6.07 9.48
N PRO A 60 7.97 -5.76 9.05
CA PRO A 60 8.45 -4.39 8.95
C PRO A 60 7.61 -3.55 7.98
N SER A 61 7.16 -4.15 6.87
CA SER A 61 6.33 -3.54 5.85
C SER A 61 4.94 -4.17 5.88
N HIS A 62 4.02 -3.66 6.72
CA HIS A 62 2.72 -4.29 6.91
C HIS A 62 1.71 -3.96 5.80
N GLY A 63 1.72 -2.74 5.26
CA GLY A 63 0.80 -2.32 4.20
C GLY A 63 1.46 -2.25 2.83
N ILE A 64 0.77 -2.73 1.81
CA ILE A 64 1.20 -2.66 0.41
C ILE A 64 -0.02 -2.41 -0.48
N GLY A 65 0.11 -1.51 -1.45
CA GLY A 65 -0.94 -1.21 -2.42
C GLY A 65 -0.37 -0.91 -3.80
N LEU A 66 -1.12 -1.26 -4.83
CA LEU A 66 -0.92 -0.80 -6.20
C LEU A 66 -1.74 0.46 -6.44
N THR A 67 -1.18 1.43 -7.14
CA THR A 67 -1.99 2.52 -7.70
C THR A 67 -3.06 1.97 -8.64
N PRO A 68 -4.22 2.64 -8.82
CA PRO A 68 -5.28 2.15 -9.72
C PRO A 68 -4.83 1.91 -11.15
N ASP A 69 -3.82 2.63 -11.63
CA ASP A 69 -3.20 2.43 -12.96
C ASP A 69 -2.06 1.39 -12.94
N GLU A 70 -1.78 0.79 -11.79
CA GLU A 70 -0.75 -0.24 -11.54
C GLU A 70 0.69 0.18 -11.84
N LYS A 71 0.95 1.47 -12.08
CA LYS A 71 2.31 1.94 -12.38
C LYS A 71 3.20 2.03 -11.16
N GLU A 72 2.63 2.05 -9.95
CA GLU A 72 3.40 2.15 -8.73
C GLU A 72 2.91 1.18 -7.67
N ILE A 73 3.88 0.74 -6.85
CA ILE A 73 3.64 0.02 -5.60
C ILE A 73 4.02 0.95 -4.46
N TRP A 74 3.12 1.12 -3.50
CA TRP A 74 3.37 1.88 -2.29
C TRP A 74 3.42 0.93 -1.10
N LEU A 75 4.48 1.04 -0.31
CA LEU A 75 4.80 0.16 0.80
C LEU A 75 4.93 0.96 2.09
N THR A 76 4.28 0.52 3.17
CA THR A 76 4.40 1.17 4.47
C THR A 76 5.61 0.67 5.25
N ASP A 77 6.26 1.57 6.00
CA ASP A 77 7.35 1.27 6.93
C ASP A 77 7.07 1.93 8.28
N ALA A 78 6.60 1.12 9.22
CA ALA A 78 6.20 1.61 10.53
C ALA A 78 7.38 2.08 11.40
N THR A 79 8.57 1.51 11.21
CA THR A 79 9.75 1.85 12.00
C THR A 79 10.35 3.18 11.57
N ASN A 80 10.49 3.39 10.27
CA ASN A 80 11.07 4.61 9.72
C ASN A 80 10.02 5.69 9.43
N THR A 81 8.73 5.44 9.73
CA THR A 81 7.62 6.37 9.48
C THR A 81 7.57 6.84 8.02
N ARG A 82 7.62 5.87 7.09
CA ARG A 82 7.70 6.13 5.65
C ARG A 82 6.68 5.36 4.84
N LEU A 83 6.39 5.94 3.67
CA LEU A 83 5.85 5.21 2.52
C LEU A 83 6.95 5.13 1.48
N HIS A 84 7.32 3.92 1.08
CA HIS A 84 8.30 3.69 0.01
C HIS A 84 7.54 3.42 -1.29
N ILE A 85 7.97 4.10 -2.36
CA ILE A 85 7.31 4.06 -3.66
C ILE A 85 8.23 3.39 -4.66
N PHE A 86 7.67 2.45 -5.40
CA PHE A 86 8.38 1.68 -6.42
C PHE A 86 7.71 1.87 -7.79
N ASP A 87 8.52 2.15 -8.80
CA ASP A 87 8.12 2.13 -10.21
C ASP A 87 7.86 0.68 -10.63
N ASN A 88 6.58 0.35 -10.84
CA ASN A 88 6.11 -0.98 -11.23
C ASN A 88 5.98 -1.13 -12.76
N THR A 89 6.36 -0.12 -13.53
CA THR A 89 6.47 -0.24 -14.99
C THR A 89 7.67 -1.08 -15.40
N LYS A 90 8.55 -1.38 -14.45
CA LYS A 90 9.73 -2.22 -14.58
C LYS A 90 9.58 -3.50 -13.76
N MET A 91 10.16 -4.58 -14.24
CA MET A 91 10.19 -5.85 -13.52
C MET A 91 11.65 -6.34 -13.38
N PRO A 92 12.21 -6.45 -12.18
CA PRO A 92 11.61 -6.13 -10.88
C PRO A 92 11.34 -4.62 -10.68
N PRO A 93 10.35 -4.26 -9.86
CA PRO A 93 10.06 -2.86 -9.51
C PRO A 93 11.25 -2.14 -8.88
N VAL A 94 11.39 -0.86 -9.16
CA VAL A 94 12.52 -0.04 -8.71
C VAL A 94 12.04 1.03 -7.73
N GLN A 95 12.65 1.09 -6.54
CA GLN A 95 12.36 2.15 -5.57
C GLN A 95 12.72 3.51 -6.15
N VAL A 96 11.77 4.43 -6.13
CA VAL A 96 11.92 5.79 -6.70
C VAL A 96 11.85 6.88 -5.65
N GLU A 97 11.11 6.66 -4.55
CA GLU A 97 10.93 7.68 -3.52
C GLU A 97 10.55 7.09 -2.17
N SER A 98 10.64 7.94 -1.12
CA SER A 98 10.19 7.63 0.23
C SER A 98 9.60 8.89 0.88
N ILE A 99 8.30 8.87 1.16
CA ILE A 99 7.57 9.98 1.76
C ILE A 99 7.54 9.82 3.28
N GLN A 100 7.85 10.90 4.03
CA GLN A 100 7.65 10.94 5.47
C GLN A 100 6.16 11.04 5.78
N VAL A 101 5.68 10.19 6.69
CA VAL A 101 4.32 10.21 7.23
C VAL A 101 4.36 10.16 8.76
N ARG A 102 3.19 10.21 9.40
CA ARG A 102 3.05 10.09 10.86
C ARG A 102 3.47 8.71 11.35
N ASP A 103 3.52 8.53 12.66
CA ASP A 103 4.04 7.30 13.28
C ASP A 103 3.19 6.06 12.95
N GLN A 104 3.88 4.97 12.70
CA GLN A 104 3.34 3.63 12.50
C GLN A 104 2.37 3.46 11.31
N PRO A 105 2.73 3.89 10.07
CA PRO A 105 1.93 3.54 8.92
C PRO A 105 1.86 2.02 8.75
N GLY A 106 0.65 1.49 8.64
CA GLY A 106 0.40 0.05 8.55
C GLY A 106 -0.48 -0.35 7.38
N TRP A 107 -1.07 0.61 6.68
CA TRP A 107 -1.91 0.39 5.51
C TRP A 107 -1.84 1.55 4.54
N ILE A 108 -2.19 1.29 3.29
CA ILE A 108 -2.34 2.28 2.23
C ILE A 108 -3.55 1.93 1.37
N THR A 109 -4.37 2.93 1.07
CA THR A 109 -5.52 2.83 0.17
C THR A 109 -5.47 3.99 -0.81
N PHE A 110 -5.89 3.77 -2.04
CA PHE A 110 -6.01 4.81 -3.06
C PHE A 110 -7.48 5.13 -3.34
N SER A 111 -7.77 6.39 -3.72
CA SER A 111 -9.05 6.71 -4.34
C SER A 111 -9.20 5.95 -5.66
N MET A 112 -10.45 5.67 -6.04
CA MET A 112 -10.75 4.88 -7.25
C MET A 112 -10.25 5.52 -8.54
N ASP A 113 -10.13 6.85 -8.55
CA ASP A 113 -9.58 7.63 -9.67
C ASP A 113 -8.05 7.80 -9.60
N GLY A 114 -7.42 7.35 -8.51
CA GLY A 114 -5.98 7.49 -8.27
C GLY A 114 -5.54 8.91 -7.92
N ALA A 115 -6.46 9.84 -7.68
CA ALA A 115 -6.12 11.22 -7.35
C ALA A 115 -5.55 11.37 -5.93
N PHE A 116 -5.90 10.45 -5.02
CA PHE A 116 -5.48 10.51 -3.62
C PHE A 116 -5.00 9.16 -3.11
N ALA A 117 -4.04 9.22 -2.18
CA ALA A 117 -3.57 8.09 -1.39
C ALA A 117 -3.80 8.38 0.10
N TYR A 118 -4.27 7.37 0.82
CA TYR A 118 -4.66 7.43 2.23
C TYR A 118 -3.86 6.40 3.02
N PRO A 119 -2.71 6.76 3.59
CA PRO A 119 -2.06 5.91 4.57
C PRO A 119 -2.89 5.83 5.86
N SER A 120 -2.76 4.73 6.58
CA SER A 120 -3.48 4.51 7.85
C SER A 120 -3.21 5.57 8.92
N THR A 121 -2.20 6.37 8.73
CA THR A 121 -1.81 7.49 9.60
C THR A 121 -2.62 8.77 9.38
N GLY A 122 -3.51 8.79 8.36
CA GLY A 122 -4.52 9.83 8.18
C GLY A 122 -4.13 10.98 7.25
N GLU A 123 -2.94 10.96 6.66
CA GLU A 123 -2.59 11.92 5.62
C GLU A 123 -3.43 11.69 4.36
N VAL A 124 -3.72 12.76 3.64
CA VAL A 124 -4.24 12.74 2.27
C VAL A 124 -3.10 13.19 1.36
N ILE A 125 -2.63 12.29 0.52
CA ILE A 125 -1.48 12.51 -0.34
C ILE A 125 -1.96 12.56 -1.80
N GLU A 126 -1.44 13.52 -2.57
CA GLU A 126 -1.58 13.52 -4.03
C GLU A 126 -0.46 12.66 -4.63
N PRO A 127 -0.76 11.47 -5.20
CA PRO A 127 0.28 10.56 -5.69
C PRO A 127 1.18 11.16 -6.75
N LYS A 128 0.62 11.97 -7.64
CA LYS A 128 1.38 12.58 -8.76
C LYS A 128 2.48 13.53 -8.30
N SER A 129 2.23 14.35 -7.30
CA SER A 129 3.19 15.34 -6.77
C SER A 129 3.90 14.88 -5.50
N ARG A 130 3.47 13.78 -4.88
CA ARG A 130 3.95 13.26 -3.59
C ARG A 130 3.66 14.19 -2.41
N LYS A 131 2.82 15.19 -2.60
CA LYS A 131 2.52 16.18 -1.56
C LYS A 131 1.45 15.68 -0.61
N ILE A 132 1.68 15.86 0.68
CA ILE A 132 0.66 15.75 1.70
C ILE A 132 -0.20 17.02 1.60
N LEU A 133 -1.47 16.87 1.27
CA LEU A 133 -2.41 17.97 1.10
C LEU A 133 -3.03 18.38 2.43
N THR A 134 -3.37 17.39 3.26
CA THR A 134 -3.98 17.59 4.56
C THR A 134 -3.85 16.32 5.41
N VAL A 135 -4.29 16.40 6.67
CA VAL A 135 -4.44 15.26 7.57
C VAL A 135 -5.92 15.19 7.97
N LEU A 136 -6.50 14.00 7.87
CA LEU A 136 -7.87 13.76 8.31
C LEU A 136 -7.96 13.92 9.84
N SER A 137 -9.00 14.59 10.30
CA SER A 137 -9.23 14.88 11.71
C SER A 137 -10.65 14.52 12.11
N ASP A 138 -10.83 14.23 13.39
CA ASP A 138 -12.16 14.08 13.99
C ASP A 138 -12.85 15.43 14.19
N GLU A 139 -14.05 15.41 14.77
CA GLU A 139 -14.86 16.60 15.06
C GLU A 139 -14.20 17.58 16.06
N GLN A 140 -13.27 17.10 16.85
CA GLN A 140 -12.48 17.89 17.79
C GLN A 140 -11.17 18.41 17.18
N GLY A 141 -10.92 18.14 15.88
CA GLY A 141 -9.70 18.51 15.18
C GLY A 141 -8.50 17.64 15.50
N GLN A 142 -8.71 16.49 16.17
CA GLN A 142 -7.61 15.57 16.45
C GLN A 142 -7.33 14.69 15.21
N PRO A 143 -6.06 14.51 14.83
CA PRO A 143 -5.72 13.68 13.69
C PRO A 143 -6.16 12.24 13.90
N ILE A 144 -6.89 11.69 12.95
CA ILE A 144 -7.34 10.28 12.99
C ILE A 144 -6.27 9.33 12.47
N GLN A 145 -6.39 8.06 12.88
CA GLN A 145 -5.69 6.93 12.29
C GLN A 145 -6.72 5.85 11.97
N SER A 146 -6.60 5.21 10.82
CA SER A 146 -7.49 4.11 10.43
C SER A 146 -6.75 3.12 9.55
N GLU A 147 -6.79 1.86 9.93
CA GLU A 147 -6.16 0.77 9.16
C GLU A 147 -6.86 0.54 7.81
N LYS A 148 -8.13 0.89 7.70
CA LYS A 148 -8.94 0.59 6.52
C LYS A 148 -9.75 1.81 6.11
N MET A 149 -9.80 2.04 4.80
CA MET A 149 -10.66 3.04 4.19
C MET A 149 -11.39 2.43 3.01
N VAL A 150 -12.62 2.82 2.80
CA VAL A 150 -13.42 2.46 1.63
C VAL A 150 -14.02 3.72 1.06
N GLU A 151 -13.79 3.97 -0.21
CA GLU A 151 -14.45 5.04 -0.95
C GLU A 151 -15.79 4.56 -1.49
N ILE A 152 -16.85 5.34 -1.24
CA ILE A 152 -18.21 5.04 -1.71
C ILE A 152 -18.75 6.28 -2.41
N HIS A 153 -19.15 6.13 -3.67
CA HIS A 153 -19.82 7.18 -4.42
C HIS A 153 -21.33 7.03 -4.31
N PHE A 154 -21.99 8.11 -3.94
CA PHE A 154 -23.45 8.20 -3.84
C PHE A 154 -24.01 9.10 -4.94
N ARG A 155 -25.19 8.74 -5.45
CA ARG A 155 -26.05 9.63 -6.24
C ARG A 155 -27.48 9.54 -5.70
N GLU A 156 -28.06 10.68 -5.42
CA GLU A 156 -29.43 10.79 -4.87
C GLU A 156 -29.67 9.88 -3.62
N GLY A 157 -28.65 9.82 -2.73
CA GLY A 157 -28.70 9.02 -1.52
C GLY A 157 -28.49 7.51 -1.72
N LYS A 158 -28.27 7.04 -2.94
CA LYS A 158 -27.99 5.63 -3.24
C LYS A 158 -26.51 5.41 -3.54
N ALA A 159 -25.92 4.38 -2.95
CA ALA A 159 -24.57 3.97 -3.29
C ALA A 159 -24.54 3.43 -4.73
N LEU A 160 -23.69 4.00 -5.58
CA LEU A 160 -23.53 3.60 -6.98
C LEU A 160 -22.27 2.80 -7.23
N LEU A 161 -21.20 3.13 -6.52
CA LEU A 161 -19.88 2.57 -6.71
C LEU A 161 -19.17 2.53 -5.36
N ALA A 162 -18.49 1.44 -5.09
CA ALA A 162 -17.62 1.31 -3.94
C ALA A 162 -16.27 0.79 -4.38
N GLY A 163 -15.20 1.38 -3.86
CA GLY A 163 -13.86 0.83 -3.90
C GLY A 163 -13.75 -0.36 -2.96
N ASP A 164 -12.64 -1.05 -3.03
CA ASP A 164 -12.29 -2.05 -2.02
C ASP A 164 -11.26 -1.49 -1.01
N GLN A 165 -10.98 -2.27 0.02
CA GLN A 165 -10.00 -1.89 1.05
C GLN A 165 -8.55 -1.80 0.54
N PHE A 166 -8.29 -2.24 -0.68
CA PHE A 166 -6.98 -2.22 -1.33
C PHE A 166 -6.84 -1.04 -2.31
N GLY A 167 -7.88 -0.20 -2.42
CA GLY A 167 -7.91 0.96 -3.32
C GLY A 167 -8.09 0.59 -4.78
N PHE A 168 -8.51 -0.65 -5.08
CA PHE A 168 -8.84 -1.03 -6.44
C PHE A 168 -10.24 -0.52 -6.80
N GLY A 169 -10.32 0.57 -7.52
CA GLY A 169 -11.56 1.02 -8.16
C GLY A 169 -11.99 0.07 -9.28
N ARG A 170 -12.03 -1.22 -9.00
CA ARG A 170 -12.50 -2.19 -10.00
C ARG A 170 -14.01 -2.13 -10.11
N LYS A 171 -14.48 -1.73 -11.29
CA LYS A 171 -15.85 -2.06 -11.69
C LYS A 171 -15.93 -3.58 -11.74
N ARG A 172 -16.64 -4.18 -10.84
CA ARG A 172 -17.12 -5.55 -10.98
C ARG A 172 -18.41 -5.55 -11.75
#